data_b6702131a1252d7bd2daeae4572c6252
#
_entry.id   b6702131a1252d7bd2daeae4572c6252
#
_cell.length_a   1.000
_cell.length_b   1.000
_cell.length_c   1.000
_cell.angle_alpha   90.00
_cell.angle_beta   90.00
_cell.angle_gamma   90.00
#
_symmetry.space_group_name_H-M   'P 1'
#
loop_
_entity.id
_entity.type
_entity.pdbx_description
1 polymer ?
#
loop_
_entity_poly.entity_id
_entity_poly.type
_entity_poly.pdbx_seq_one_letter_code
_entity_poly.pdbx_strand_id
1 'polypeptide(L)'
;MDNDQFEGGVAPGTVSTDAPLIVNNEQAWLLSLLGNHFVCLVDASQSSEKISELASLNKDIRLILVNPTASRQSLMKESDVSVFDQLGVLISRYDLLAGTTYLIRPDQYVCARWKGFEAKAINSAYLKALGHELEAD
;
A
#
# COMPACT_ATOMS: atom_id res chain seq x y z
N MET A 1 -4.00 -4.23 12.84
CA MET A 1 -2.67 -3.95 13.41
C MET A 1 -2.26 -2.52 13.09
N ASP A 2 -1.97 -1.74 14.12
CA ASP A 2 -1.71 -0.32 13.99
C ASP A 2 -0.48 0.02 14.82
N ASN A 3 0.38 0.90 14.33
CA ASN A 3 1.57 1.29 15.07
C ASN A 3 1.39 2.66 15.74
N ASP A 4 0.32 2.88 16.38
CA ASP A 4 0.04 3.94 17.38
C ASP A 4 0.44 5.39 17.03
N GLN A 5 0.99 5.65 15.84
CA GLN A 5 1.48 6.99 15.48
C GLN A 5 0.55 7.73 14.53
N PHE A 6 -0.57 7.10 14.18
CA PHE A 6 -1.54 7.69 13.28
C PHE A 6 -2.50 8.59 14.03
N GLU A 7 -2.71 9.81 13.51
CA GLU A 7 -3.71 10.74 14.05
C GLU A 7 -4.98 10.72 13.22
N GLY A 8 -4.93 10.12 12.05
CA GLY A 8 -6.06 10.03 11.13
C GLY A 8 -5.91 8.86 10.21
N GLY A 9 -6.38 9.00 8.97
CA GLY A 9 -6.27 7.96 7.97
C GLY A 9 -7.36 6.89 8.12
N VAL A 10 -7.08 5.70 7.57
CA VAL A 10 -8.03 4.59 7.53
C VAL A 10 -7.56 3.52 8.51
N ALA A 11 -8.35 3.27 9.54
CA ALA A 11 -7.95 2.33 10.60
C ALA A 11 -7.98 0.88 10.11
N PRO A 12 -7.07 0.03 10.63
CA PRO A 12 -7.14 -1.41 10.35
C PRO A 12 -8.50 -1.99 10.74
N GLY A 13 -8.99 -2.92 9.94
CA GLY A 13 -10.31 -3.53 10.13
C GLY A 13 -11.44 -2.78 9.47
N THR A 14 -11.17 -1.63 8.82
CA THR A 14 -12.18 -0.88 8.10
C THR A 14 -11.95 -0.98 6.59
N VAL A 15 -13.01 -0.73 5.82
CA VAL A 15 -12.91 -0.75 4.37
C VAL A 15 -12.10 0.46 3.87
N SER A 16 -11.35 0.27 2.79
CA SER A 16 -10.54 1.32 2.20
C SER A 16 -11.40 2.47 1.68
N THR A 17 -10.89 3.69 1.83
CA THR A 17 -11.52 4.91 1.35
C THR A 17 -11.01 5.23 -0.05
N ASP A 18 -11.90 5.65 -0.95
CA ASP A 18 -11.50 5.99 -2.31
C ASP A 18 -10.75 7.31 -2.38
N ALA A 19 -10.01 7.51 -3.47
CA ALA A 19 -9.30 8.75 -3.73
C ALA A 19 -9.00 8.88 -5.23
N PRO A 20 -9.07 10.11 -5.79
CA PRO A 20 -8.73 10.31 -7.20
C PRO A 20 -7.21 10.32 -7.39
N LEU A 21 -6.75 9.69 -8.44
CA LEU A 21 -5.33 9.50 -8.74
C LEU A 21 -5.08 9.69 -10.23
N ILE A 22 -3.82 9.83 -10.59
CA ILE A 22 -3.35 9.80 -11.97
C ILE A 22 -2.50 8.54 -12.15
N VAL A 23 -2.87 7.72 -13.12
CA VAL A 23 -2.17 6.49 -13.48
C VAL A 23 -1.94 6.51 -15.00
N ASN A 24 -0.68 6.43 -15.42
CA ASN A 24 -0.33 6.49 -16.84
C ASN A 24 -0.94 7.70 -17.55
N ASN A 25 -0.88 8.87 -16.91
CA ASN A 25 -1.39 10.16 -17.40
C ASN A 25 -2.92 10.22 -17.53
N GLU A 26 -3.64 9.26 -16.96
CA GLU A 26 -5.09 9.23 -16.98
C GLU A 26 -5.67 9.25 -15.58
N GLN A 27 -6.85 9.83 -15.41
CA GLN A 27 -7.55 9.82 -14.14
C GLN A 27 -7.97 8.40 -13.77
N ALA A 28 -7.82 8.06 -12.48
CA ALA A 28 -8.24 6.78 -11.95
C ALA A 28 -8.68 6.96 -10.51
N TRP A 29 -9.32 5.94 -9.95
CA TRP A 29 -9.74 5.93 -8.55
C TRP A 29 -9.02 4.81 -7.82
N LEU A 30 -8.61 5.08 -6.58
CA LEU A 30 -7.86 4.09 -5.79
C LEU A 30 -8.58 2.75 -5.71
N LEU A 31 -9.89 2.75 -5.43
CA LEU A 31 -10.63 1.50 -5.26
C LEU A 31 -10.63 0.65 -6.54
N SER A 32 -10.49 1.26 -7.70
CA SER A 32 -10.40 0.50 -8.95
C SER A 32 -9.10 -0.27 -9.09
N LEU A 33 -8.07 0.10 -8.31
CA LEU A 33 -6.77 -0.58 -8.31
C LEU A 33 -6.69 -1.66 -7.23
N LEU A 34 -7.65 -1.69 -6.32
CA LEU A 34 -7.73 -2.68 -5.24
C LEU A 34 -8.60 -3.84 -5.68
N GLY A 35 -8.59 -4.89 -4.86
CA GLY A 35 -9.40 -6.08 -5.13
C GLY A 35 -8.59 -7.18 -5.78
N ASN A 36 -8.93 -8.42 -5.48
CA ASN A 36 -8.33 -9.64 -6.01
C ASN A 36 -6.87 -9.88 -5.62
N HIS A 37 -6.21 -8.92 -4.96
CA HIS A 37 -4.81 -9.03 -4.54
C HIS A 37 -4.62 -8.39 -3.18
N PHE A 38 -3.62 -8.88 -2.44
CA PHE A 38 -3.08 -8.08 -1.34
C PHE A 38 -2.30 -6.92 -1.95
N VAL A 39 -2.51 -5.73 -1.42
CA VAL A 39 -1.89 -4.51 -1.91
C VAL A 39 -1.12 -3.83 -0.78
N CYS A 40 0.08 -3.39 -1.09
CA CYS A 40 0.87 -2.53 -0.22
C CYS A 40 0.85 -1.14 -0.82
N LEU A 41 0.12 -0.23 -0.18
CA LEU A 41 0.04 1.18 -0.59
C LEU A 41 1.08 1.95 0.21
N VAL A 42 2.02 2.59 -0.47
CA VAL A 42 3.13 3.26 0.20
C VAL A 42 3.46 4.59 -0.46
N ASP A 43 3.73 5.60 0.37
CA ASP A 43 4.32 6.85 -0.12
C ASP A 43 5.79 6.58 -0.44
N ALA A 44 6.10 6.52 -1.73
CA ALA A 44 7.39 6.08 -2.23
C ALA A 44 8.40 7.21 -2.40
N SER A 45 8.15 8.38 -1.81
CA SER A 45 9.04 9.53 -2.02
C SER A 45 10.44 9.35 -1.41
N GLN A 46 10.58 8.50 -0.39
CA GLN A 46 11.85 8.38 0.33
C GLN A 46 12.38 6.96 0.53
N SER A 47 11.66 5.92 0.14
CA SER A 47 12.05 4.54 0.45
C SER A 47 12.40 3.76 -0.81
N SER A 48 13.70 3.60 -1.12
CA SER A 48 14.11 2.85 -2.31
C SER A 48 14.54 1.42 -2.00
N GLU A 49 15.44 1.23 -1.02
CA GLU A 49 15.98 -0.09 -0.70
C GLU A 49 14.92 -1.02 -0.11
N LYS A 50 14.05 -0.48 0.74
CA LYS A 50 13.01 -1.26 1.40
C LYS A 50 11.94 -1.73 0.42
N ILE A 51 11.64 -0.93 -0.60
CA ILE A 51 10.69 -1.31 -1.65
C ILE A 51 11.25 -2.50 -2.43
N SER A 52 12.52 -2.46 -2.80
CA SER A 52 13.18 -3.56 -3.47
C SER A 52 13.21 -4.82 -2.60
N GLU A 53 13.44 -4.66 -1.30
CA GLU A 53 13.43 -5.77 -0.35
C GLU A 53 12.06 -6.46 -0.32
N LEU A 54 10.97 -5.71 -0.24
CA LEU A 54 9.64 -6.31 -0.23
C LEU A 54 9.34 -7.00 -1.56
N ALA A 55 9.70 -6.38 -2.68
CA ALA A 55 9.48 -6.98 -3.99
C ALA A 55 10.17 -8.32 -4.13
N SER A 56 11.36 -8.48 -3.53
CA SER A 56 12.08 -9.75 -3.53
C SER A 56 11.50 -10.74 -2.52
N LEU A 57 11.02 -10.24 -1.39
CA LEU A 57 10.56 -11.08 -0.28
C LEU A 57 9.19 -11.71 -0.55
N ASN A 58 8.30 -10.99 -1.20
CA ASN A 58 6.95 -11.47 -1.44
C ASN A 58 6.40 -10.96 -2.78
N LYS A 59 6.29 -11.87 -3.74
CA LYS A 59 5.81 -11.55 -5.09
C LYS A 59 4.28 -11.47 -5.16
N ASP A 60 3.59 -11.94 -4.13
CA ASP A 60 2.12 -11.99 -4.12
C ASP A 60 1.50 -10.70 -3.59
N ILE A 61 2.32 -9.79 -3.08
CA ILE A 61 1.86 -8.47 -2.66
C ILE A 61 2.11 -7.49 -3.80
N ARG A 62 1.03 -6.89 -4.30
CA ARG A 62 1.11 -5.86 -5.33
C ARG A 62 1.44 -4.53 -4.67
N LEU A 63 2.44 -3.81 -5.18
CA LEU A 63 2.80 -2.51 -4.65
C LEU A 63 2.07 -1.41 -5.42
N ILE A 64 1.49 -0.48 -4.70
CA ILE A 64 1.00 0.78 -5.26
C ILE A 64 1.89 1.88 -4.69
N LEU A 65 2.77 2.41 -5.53
CA LEU A 65 3.74 3.43 -5.14
C LEU A 65 3.16 4.81 -5.40
N VAL A 66 3.01 5.59 -4.33
CA VAL A 66 2.43 6.93 -4.41
C VAL A 66 3.53 7.95 -4.61
N ASN A 67 3.44 8.72 -5.69
CA ASN A 67 4.39 9.79 -6.04
C ASN A 67 5.84 9.30 -6.10
N PRO A 68 6.13 8.18 -6.80
CA PRO A 68 7.50 7.68 -6.85
C PRO A 68 8.37 8.53 -7.76
N THR A 69 9.67 8.61 -7.44
CA THR A 69 10.65 9.14 -8.37
C THR A 69 10.91 8.13 -9.48
N ALA A 70 11.58 8.56 -10.56
CA ALA A 70 11.91 7.65 -11.66
C ALA A 70 12.79 6.49 -11.19
N SER A 71 13.72 6.74 -10.25
CA SER A 71 14.57 5.67 -9.72
C SER A 71 13.78 4.64 -8.93
N ARG A 72 12.72 5.03 -8.25
CA ARG A 72 11.87 4.09 -7.54
C ARG A 72 10.97 3.31 -8.46
N GLN A 73 10.51 3.94 -9.54
CA GLN A 73 9.72 3.23 -10.55
C GLN A 73 10.50 2.06 -11.17
N SER A 74 11.80 2.20 -11.29
CA SER A 74 12.63 1.13 -11.85
C SER A 74 12.74 -0.10 -10.94
N LEU A 75 12.33 0.01 -9.67
CA LEU A 75 12.35 -1.11 -8.72
C LEU A 75 11.06 -1.93 -8.76
N MET A 76 10.06 -1.47 -9.49
CA MET A 76 8.75 -2.12 -9.53
C MET A 76 8.79 -3.41 -10.33
N LYS A 77 8.05 -4.41 -9.85
CA LYS A 77 7.78 -5.59 -10.66
C LYS A 77 6.59 -5.32 -11.57
N GLU A 78 6.34 -6.22 -12.52
CA GLU A 78 5.33 -6.04 -13.56
C GLU A 78 3.92 -5.75 -13.01
N SER A 79 3.56 -6.39 -11.91
CA SER A 79 2.22 -6.22 -11.33
C SER A 79 2.07 -4.95 -10.49
N ASP A 80 3.15 -4.24 -10.22
CA ASP A 80 3.12 -3.03 -9.39
C ASP A 80 2.64 -1.83 -10.20
N VAL A 81 2.12 -0.83 -9.50
CA VAL A 81 1.54 0.36 -10.13
C VAL A 81 2.11 1.62 -9.50
N SER A 82 2.49 2.58 -10.34
CA SER A 82 2.81 3.95 -9.90
C SER A 82 1.56 4.80 -9.98
N VAL A 83 1.26 5.54 -8.93
CA VAL A 83 0.14 6.48 -8.93
C VAL A 83 0.63 7.85 -8.49
N PHE A 84 -0.06 8.89 -8.97
CA PHE A 84 0.28 10.27 -8.59
C PHE A 84 -0.94 10.93 -7.96
N ASP A 85 -0.76 11.42 -6.74
CA ASP A 85 -1.82 12.06 -5.96
C ASP A 85 -1.81 13.56 -6.25
N GLN A 86 -2.22 13.92 -7.46
CA GLN A 86 -2.15 15.30 -7.96
C GLN A 86 -2.91 16.29 -7.09
N LEU A 87 -4.06 15.87 -6.56
CA LEU A 87 -4.92 16.73 -5.76
C LEU A 87 -4.64 16.66 -4.26
N GLY A 88 -3.77 15.75 -3.83
CA GLY A 88 -3.48 15.56 -2.42
C GLY A 88 -4.57 14.88 -1.62
N VAL A 89 -5.60 14.36 -2.27
CA VAL A 89 -6.74 13.73 -1.60
C VAL A 89 -6.35 12.42 -0.94
N LEU A 90 -5.57 11.59 -1.65
CA LEU A 90 -5.10 10.32 -1.09
C LEU A 90 -4.23 10.55 0.15
N ILE A 91 -3.27 11.46 0.04
CA ILE A 91 -2.39 11.77 1.17
C ILE A 91 -3.20 12.24 2.38
N SER A 92 -4.20 13.08 2.14
CA SER A 92 -5.04 13.60 3.21
C SER A 92 -5.91 12.50 3.85
N ARG A 93 -6.58 11.69 3.02
CA ARG A 93 -7.51 10.67 3.53
C ARG A 93 -6.81 9.53 4.26
N TYR A 94 -5.58 9.20 3.87
CA TYR A 94 -4.83 8.09 4.44
C TYR A 94 -3.78 8.53 5.45
N ASP A 95 -3.69 9.83 5.76
CA ASP A 95 -2.63 10.38 6.61
C ASP A 95 -1.26 9.89 6.15
N LEU A 96 -1.04 10.01 4.84
CA LEU A 96 0.11 9.42 4.17
C LEU A 96 1.29 10.38 4.21
N LEU A 97 2.30 10.04 5.00
CA LEU A 97 3.55 10.78 5.08
C LEU A 97 4.66 9.96 4.42
N ALA A 98 5.87 10.54 4.35
CA ALA A 98 7.00 9.83 3.74
C ALA A 98 7.19 8.45 4.36
N GLY A 99 7.08 7.42 3.56
CA GLY A 99 7.24 6.04 4.00
C GLY A 99 6.01 5.40 4.62
N THR A 100 4.94 6.16 4.85
CA THR A 100 3.70 5.58 5.41
C THR A 100 3.17 4.48 4.50
N THR A 101 2.78 3.36 5.10
CA THR A 101 2.44 2.15 4.39
C THR A 101 1.16 1.54 4.90
N TYR A 102 0.32 1.06 3.98
CA TYR A 102 -0.89 0.31 4.28
C TYR A 102 -0.82 -1.05 3.60
N LEU A 103 -1.20 -2.10 4.33
CA LEU A 103 -1.44 -3.42 3.74
C LEU A 103 -2.95 -3.61 3.63
N ILE A 104 -3.43 -3.82 2.41
CA ILE A 104 -4.86 -3.90 2.10
C ILE A 104 -5.18 -5.28 1.54
N ARG A 105 -6.24 -5.89 2.05
CA ARG A 105 -6.67 -7.25 1.68
C ARG A 105 -7.37 -7.26 0.31
N PRO A 106 -7.51 -8.44 -0.31
CA PRO A 106 -8.25 -8.55 -1.58
C PRO A 106 -9.70 -8.07 -1.51
N ASP A 107 -10.31 -8.10 -0.33
CA ASP A 107 -11.67 -7.59 -0.11
C ASP A 107 -11.72 -6.08 0.16
N GLN A 108 -10.59 -5.39 0.00
CA GLN A 108 -10.45 -3.95 0.16
C GLN A 108 -10.46 -3.46 1.61
N TYR A 109 -10.42 -4.35 2.59
CA TYR A 109 -10.28 -3.95 3.99
C TYR A 109 -8.82 -3.71 4.33
N VAL A 110 -8.54 -2.69 5.15
CA VAL A 110 -7.20 -2.42 5.64
C VAL A 110 -6.82 -3.50 6.66
N CYS A 111 -5.72 -4.19 6.38
CA CYS A 111 -5.21 -5.25 7.24
C CYS A 111 -4.30 -4.69 8.33
N ALA A 112 -3.39 -3.77 7.95
CA ALA A 112 -2.41 -3.19 8.86
C ALA A 112 -1.86 -1.89 8.25
N ARG A 113 -1.24 -1.06 9.07
CA ARG A 113 -0.60 0.16 8.60
C ARG A 113 0.59 0.52 9.49
N TRP A 114 1.55 1.22 8.89
CA TRP A 114 2.79 1.64 9.57
C TRP A 114 3.16 3.05 9.12
N LYS A 115 3.76 3.83 10.02
CA LYS A 115 4.30 5.15 9.64
C LYS A 115 5.56 5.04 8.79
N GLY A 116 6.27 3.92 8.85
CA GLY A 116 7.42 3.64 8.02
C GLY A 116 7.20 2.44 7.12
N PHE A 117 8.13 2.21 6.22
CA PHE A 117 8.10 1.04 5.35
C PHE A 117 9.05 -0.01 5.91
N GLU A 118 8.50 -1.11 6.39
CA GLU A 118 9.27 -2.23 6.96
C GLU A 118 8.86 -3.53 6.30
N ALA A 119 9.68 -3.98 5.34
CA ALA A 119 9.34 -5.11 4.48
C ALA A 119 9.05 -6.38 5.29
N LYS A 120 9.84 -6.67 6.32
CA LYS A 120 9.63 -7.87 7.13
C LYS A 120 8.34 -7.82 7.92
N ALA A 121 8.00 -6.66 8.48
CA ALA A 121 6.74 -6.50 9.21
C ALA A 121 5.54 -6.63 8.27
N ILE A 122 5.63 -6.06 7.08
CA ILE A 122 4.60 -6.15 6.05
C ILE A 122 4.39 -7.61 5.65
N ASN A 123 5.47 -8.33 5.39
CA ASN A 123 5.39 -9.74 5.00
C ASN A 123 4.82 -10.61 6.13
N SER A 124 5.20 -10.34 7.37
CA SER A 124 4.67 -11.06 8.52
C SER A 124 3.16 -10.85 8.66
N ALA A 125 2.70 -9.60 8.49
CA ALA A 125 1.28 -9.29 8.54
C ALA A 125 0.52 -9.98 7.41
N TYR A 126 1.11 -10.03 6.21
CA TYR A 126 0.52 -10.74 5.07
C TYR A 126 0.36 -12.24 5.38
N LEU A 127 1.42 -12.89 5.87
CA LEU A 127 1.37 -14.32 6.19
C LEU A 127 0.36 -14.62 7.28
N LYS A 128 0.27 -13.75 8.27
CA LYS A 128 -0.71 -13.89 9.36
C LYS A 128 -2.14 -13.76 8.84
N ALA A 129 -2.39 -12.78 7.99
CA ALA A 129 -3.71 -12.58 7.38
C ALA A 129 -4.10 -13.77 6.51
N LEU A 130 -3.16 -14.30 5.74
CA LEU A 130 -3.38 -15.45 4.88
C LEU A 130 -3.69 -16.70 5.69
N GLY A 131 -2.96 -16.95 6.78
CA GLY A 131 -3.23 -18.06 7.68
C GLY A 131 -4.58 -17.93 8.35
N HIS A 132 -4.97 -16.72 8.74
CA HIS A 132 -6.27 -16.48 9.35
C HIS A 132 -7.41 -16.76 8.36
N GLU A 133 -7.26 -16.38 7.10
CA GLU A 133 -8.24 -16.70 6.06
C GLU A 133 -8.40 -18.21 5.87
N LEU A 134 -7.29 -18.95 5.91
CA LEU A 134 -7.34 -20.40 5.80
C LEU A 134 -8.05 -21.05 6.98
N GLU A 135 -7.89 -20.49 8.17
CA GLU A 135 -8.55 -21.00 9.38
C GLU A 135 -10.05 -20.69 9.41
N ALA A 136 -10.48 -19.64 8.73
CA ALA A 136 -11.88 -19.23 8.68
C ALA A 136 -12.75 -20.20 7.85
N ASP A 137 -12.12 -21.02 7.06
CA ASP A 137 -12.80 -22.03 6.26
C ASP A 137 -12.92 -23.33 7.05
#